data_3aa192216776f8dbbcd75410c768c612
#
_entry.id   3aa192216776f8dbbcd75410c768c612
#
_cell.length_a   1.000
_cell.length_b   1.000
_cell.length_c   1.000
_cell.angle_alpha   90.00
_cell.angle_beta   90.00
_cell.angle_gamma   90.00
#
_symmetry.space_group_name_H-M   'P 1'
#
loop_
_entity.id
_entity.type
_entity.pdbx_description
1 polymer ?
#
loop_
_entity_poly.entity_id
_entity_poly.type
_entity_poly.pdbx_seq_one_letter_code
_entity_poly.pdbx_strand_id
1 'polypeptide(L)'
;MKFQRSYALDDITIRSGDGRTVEAYAAVFDTPAEIHDRQGHYLERIARSAFDATLAERGTSVGVFYNHGLTISGTPSDSGSLPIGKPLEIRADSRGLFTVTQYAATPRVDELLELIRMGAITAQSFAGKFVASTPDRTRFSPDTSGNLTTVTRTAIDLTEYGPTPN
;
A
#
# COMPACT_ATOMS: atom_id res chain seq x y z
N MET A 1 -5.84 10.35 -10.71
CA MET A 1 -6.83 9.90 -9.70
C MET A 1 -6.07 9.19 -8.60
N LYS A 2 -6.31 9.54 -7.32
CA LYS A 2 -5.72 8.85 -6.17
C LYS A 2 -6.42 7.50 -6.00
N PHE A 3 -5.67 6.43 -5.77
CA PHE A 3 -6.18 5.09 -5.53
C PHE A 3 -5.59 4.53 -4.24
N GLN A 4 -6.19 3.46 -3.74
CA GLN A 4 -5.73 2.67 -2.60
C GLN A 4 -5.72 1.20 -3.01
N ARG A 5 -4.69 0.46 -2.57
CA ARG A 5 -4.56 -0.97 -2.80
C ARG A 5 -4.03 -1.65 -1.54
N SER A 6 -4.76 -2.65 -1.11
CA SER A 6 -4.38 -3.52 0.00
C SER A 6 -4.11 -4.93 -0.49
N TYR A 7 -3.06 -5.54 0.03
CA TYR A 7 -2.74 -6.95 -0.18
C TYR A 7 -2.77 -7.67 1.17
N ALA A 8 -3.49 -8.78 1.25
CA ALA A 8 -3.51 -9.63 2.43
C ALA A 8 -2.21 -10.43 2.49
N LEU A 9 -1.16 -9.85 3.04
CA LEU A 9 0.17 -10.43 3.05
C LEU A 9 0.56 -11.09 4.36
N ASP A 10 -0.15 -10.84 5.45
CA ASP A 10 0.10 -11.38 6.81
C ASP A 10 1.58 -11.35 7.21
N ASP A 11 2.32 -10.32 6.79
CA ASP A 11 3.77 -10.25 6.90
C ASP A 11 4.26 -9.05 7.70
N ILE A 12 3.38 -8.33 8.36
CA ILE A 12 3.77 -7.24 9.25
C ILE A 12 4.51 -7.82 10.45
N THR A 13 5.75 -7.39 10.64
CA THR A 13 6.58 -7.79 11.78
C THR A 13 7.13 -6.58 12.50
N ILE A 14 7.19 -6.67 13.83
CA ILE A 14 7.83 -5.68 14.69
C ILE A 14 9.19 -6.23 15.08
N ARG A 15 10.27 -5.50 14.75
CA ARG A 15 11.63 -5.89 15.14
C ARG A 15 11.76 -5.97 16.66
N SER A 16 12.50 -6.99 17.12
CA SER A 16 13.01 -7.02 18.49
C SER A 16 13.98 -5.85 18.70
N GLY A 17 14.02 -5.27 19.86
CA GLY A 17 14.86 -4.11 20.17
C GLY A 17 14.03 -2.96 20.66
N ASP A 18 13.73 -1.96 19.84
CA ASP A 18 12.90 -0.83 20.24
C ASP A 18 11.39 -1.13 20.32
N GLY A 19 10.96 -2.24 19.69
CA GLY A 19 9.55 -2.65 19.61
C GLY A 19 8.67 -1.71 18.79
N ARG A 20 9.28 -0.84 17.97
CA ARG A 20 8.61 0.19 17.18
C ARG A 20 9.05 0.22 15.72
N THR A 21 10.07 -0.52 15.37
CA THR A 21 10.50 -0.68 13.98
C THR A 21 9.69 -1.79 13.33
N VAL A 22 8.87 -1.43 12.37
CA VAL A 22 7.93 -2.32 11.69
C VAL A 22 8.39 -2.58 10.28
N GLU A 23 8.41 -3.85 9.88
CA GLU A 23 8.73 -4.30 8.54
C GLU A 23 7.51 -4.94 7.89
N ALA A 24 7.25 -4.62 6.65
CA ALA A 24 6.20 -5.25 5.87
C ALA A 24 6.32 -4.90 4.37
N TYR A 25 5.64 -5.67 3.53
CA TYR A 25 5.42 -5.29 2.13
C TYR A 25 4.17 -4.42 2.02
N ALA A 26 4.28 -3.32 1.29
CA ALA A 26 3.15 -2.45 0.95
C ALA A 26 2.46 -2.87 -0.36
N ALA A 27 3.19 -3.52 -1.26
CA ALA A 27 2.69 -4.03 -2.53
C ALA A 27 3.41 -5.32 -2.90
N VAL A 28 2.75 -6.19 -3.68
CA VAL A 28 3.33 -7.39 -4.28
C VAL A 28 3.47 -7.18 -5.78
N PHE A 29 4.59 -7.60 -6.35
CA PHE A 29 4.83 -7.51 -7.79
C PHE A 29 4.35 -8.74 -8.55
N ASP A 30 4.00 -8.53 -9.80
CA ASP A 30 3.68 -9.56 -10.79
C ASP A 30 2.57 -10.55 -10.39
N THR A 31 1.84 -10.27 -9.32
CA THR A 31 0.72 -11.08 -8.82
C THR A 31 -0.59 -10.42 -9.24
N PRO A 32 -1.40 -11.05 -10.09
CA PRO A 32 -2.70 -10.51 -10.47
C PRO A 32 -3.68 -10.48 -9.29
N ALA A 33 -4.39 -9.37 -9.16
CA ALA A 33 -5.49 -9.20 -8.21
C ALA A 33 -6.75 -8.76 -8.98
N GLU A 34 -7.90 -9.32 -8.62
CA GLU A 34 -9.17 -8.94 -9.22
C GLU A 34 -9.66 -7.62 -8.65
N ILE A 35 -9.96 -6.67 -9.53
CA ILE A 35 -10.36 -5.31 -9.17
C ILE A 35 -11.72 -4.96 -9.74
N HIS A 36 -12.56 -4.39 -8.89
CA HIS A 36 -13.80 -3.74 -9.24
C HIS A 36 -13.73 -2.27 -8.80
N ASP A 37 -13.59 -1.37 -9.74
CA ASP A 37 -13.56 0.06 -9.46
C ASP A 37 -14.19 0.89 -10.60
N ARG A 38 -13.96 2.21 -10.60
CA ARG A 38 -14.49 3.08 -11.63
C ARG A 38 -13.94 2.81 -13.03
N GLN A 39 -12.81 2.13 -13.14
CA GLN A 39 -12.26 1.69 -14.42
C GLN A 39 -12.91 0.42 -14.94
N GLY A 40 -13.70 -0.28 -14.11
CA GLY A 40 -14.44 -1.46 -14.47
C GLY A 40 -14.05 -2.70 -13.66
N HIS A 41 -14.19 -3.86 -14.29
CA HIS A 41 -13.85 -5.16 -13.73
C HIS A 41 -12.67 -5.76 -14.53
N TYR A 42 -11.55 -5.99 -13.88
CA TYR A 42 -10.30 -6.40 -14.52
C TYR A 42 -9.33 -7.07 -13.54
N LEU A 43 -8.28 -7.68 -14.05
CA LEU A 43 -7.14 -8.12 -13.26
C LEU A 43 -6.09 -7.01 -13.23
N GLU A 44 -5.58 -6.66 -12.06
CA GLU A 44 -4.50 -5.70 -11.89
C GLU A 44 -3.22 -6.40 -11.47
N ARG A 45 -2.12 -6.01 -12.07
CA ARG A 45 -0.78 -6.45 -11.72
C ARG A 45 0.16 -5.25 -11.62
N ILE A 46 1.03 -5.25 -10.63
CA ILE A 46 2.04 -4.18 -10.44
C ILE A 46 3.36 -4.69 -10.98
N ALA A 47 3.95 -3.96 -11.92
CA ALA A 47 5.27 -4.28 -12.45
C ALA A 47 6.36 -3.98 -11.41
N ARG A 48 7.48 -4.71 -11.45
CA ARG A 48 8.62 -4.52 -10.54
C ARG A 48 9.20 -3.11 -10.55
N SER A 49 9.20 -2.47 -11.73
CA SER A 49 9.70 -1.11 -11.91
C SER A 49 8.67 -0.01 -11.59
N ALA A 50 7.45 -0.39 -11.17
CA ALA A 50 6.35 0.56 -11.03
C ALA A 50 6.64 1.73 -10.07
N PHE A 51 7.50 1.53 -9.08
CA PHE A 51 7.84 2.55 -8.07
C PHE A 51 9.22 3.21 -8.28
N ASP A 52 9.99 2.82 -9.30
CA ASP A 52 11.37 3.27 -9.48
C ASP A 52 11.49 4.79 -9.52
N ALA A 53 10.61 5.48 -10.26
CA ALA A 53 10.62 6.93 -10.35
C ALA A 53 10.34 7.60 -9.00
N THR A 54 9.34 7.13 -8.26
CA THR A 54 9.03 7.66 -6.93
C THR A 54 10.19 7.43 -5.95
N LEU A 55 10.79 6.25 -5.95
CA LEU A 55 11.90 5.93 -5.05
C LEU A 55 13.14 6.77 -5.37
N ALA A 56 13.42 7.01 -6.65
CA ALA A 56 14.52 7.88 -7.07
C ALA A 56 14.30 9.36 -6.69
N GLU A 57 13.06 9.85 -6.81
CA GLU A 57 12.73 11.24 -6.54
C GLU A 57 12.56 11.55 -5.05
N ARG A 58 11.85 10.68 -4.32
CA ARG A 58 11.42 10.94 -2.93
C ARG A 58 12.15 10.10 -1.90
N GLY A 59 12.66 8.93 -2.27
CA GLY A 59 13.27 8.01 -1.32
C GLY A 59 12.29 7.67 -0.19
N THR A 60 12.63 8.05 1.05
CA THR A 60 11.80 7.84 2.24
C THR A 60 10.84 8.99 2.56
N SER A 61 10.73 10.01 1.68
CA SER A 61 9.79 11.14 1.87
C SER A 61 8.38 10.78 1.43
N VAL A 62 7.81 9.75 2.04
CA VAL A 62 6.47 9.20 1.79
C VAL A 62 5.72 9.16 3.11
N GLY A 63 4.41 9.46 3.11
CA GLY A 63 3.59 9.46 4.31
C GLY A 63 3.35 8.05 4.85
N VAL A 64 3.19 7.92 6.17
CA VAL A 64 2.80 6.67 6.82
C VAL A 64 1.56 6.91 7.66
N PHE A 65 0.44 6.25 7.30
CA PHE A 65 -0.84 6.45 7.96
C PHE A 65 -1.53 5.13 8.25
N TYR A 66 -2.26 5.06 9.35
CA TYR A 66 -3.21 3.99 9.58
C TYR A 66 -4.46 4.22 8.73
N ASN A 67 -4.91 3.18 8.03
CA ASN A 67 -6.11 3.21 7.20
C ASN A 67 -6.19 4.44 6.27
N HIS A 68 -5.07 4.83 5.66
CA HIS A 68 -4.98 5.99 4.76
C HIS A 68 -5.42 7.33 5.39
N GLY A 69 -5.41 7.45 6.71
CA GLY A 69 -5.94 8.61 7.42
C GLY A 69 -7.46 8.72 7.40
N LEU A 70 -8.16 7.64 7.06
CA LEU A 70 -9.61 7.59 6.95
C LEU A 70 -10.25 6.88 8.15
N THR A 71 -11.53 7.19 8.37
CA THR A 71 -12.40 6.36 9.24
C THR A 71 -12.70 5.03 8.57
N ILE A 72 -13.26 4.08 9.30
CA ILE A 72 -13.67 2.78 8.75
C ILE A 72 -14.74 2.91 7.65
N SER A 73 -15.51 3.99 7.67
CA SER A 73 -16.49 4.31 6.62
C SER A 73 -15.88 5.06 5.42
N GLY A 74 -14.56 5.26 5.40
CA GLY A 74 -13.85 5.89 4.29
C GLY A 74 -13.92 7.42 4.27
N THR A 75 -14.38 8.06 5.35
CA THR A 75 -14.40 9.52 5.47
C THR A 75 -13.08 10.04 6.08
N PRO A 76 -12.65 11.26 5.74
CA PRO A 76 -11.47 11.87 6.37
C PRO A 76 -11.57 11.92 7.90
N SER A 77 -10.45 11.70 8.58
CA SER A 77 -10.37 11.77 10.04
C SER A 77 -9.26 12.74 10.45
N ASP A 78 -9.56 13.73 11.26
CA ASP A 78 -8.57 14.71 11.74
C ASP A 78 -7.42 14.00 12.50
N SER A 79 -7.77 13.12 13.43
CA SER A 79 -6.76 12.32 14.14
C SER A 79 -6.06 11.30 13.23
N GLY A 80 -6.77 10.78 12.21
CA GLY A 80 -6.24 9.86 11.20
C GLY A 80 -5.25 10.50 10.23
N SER A 81 -5.33 11.82 10.02
CA SER A 81 -4.44 12.56 9.15
C SER A 81 -3.04 12.81 9.72
N LEU A 82 -2.82 12.52 11.00
CA LEU A 82 -1.47 12.58 11.60
C LEU A 82 -0.66 11.33 11.21
N PRO A 83 0.57 11.48 10.74
CA PRO A 83 1.45 10.34 10.48
C PRO A 83 1.65 9.49 11.73
N ILE A 84 1.72 8.18 11.55
CA ILE A 84 1.97 7.22 12.64
C ILE A 84 3.45 6.89 12.80
N GLY A 85 4.29 7.28 11.85
CA GLY A 85 5.71 6.97 11.85
C GLY A 85 6.44 7.59 10.68
N LYS A 86 7.71 7.23 10.57
CA LYS A 86 8.64 7.71 9.55
C LYS A 86 9.27 6.52 8.83
N PRO A 87 9.26 6.48 7.48
CA PRO A 87 10.01 5.48 6.74
C PRO A 87 11.52 5.57 7.05
N LEU A 88 12.15 4.44 7.33
CA LEU A 88 13.61 4.30 7.39
C LEU A 88 14.14 3.77 6.07
N GLU A 89 13.40 2.86 5.44
CA GLU A 89 13.74 2.25 4.15
C GLU A 89 12.46 1.97 3.36
N ILE A 90 12.50 2.25 2.08
CA ILE A 90 11.50 1.81 1.11
C ILE A 90 12.29 1.31 -0.11
N ARG A 91 12.12 0.05 -0.48
CA ARG A 91 12.81 -0.54 -1.62
C ARG A 91 11.94 -1.53 -2.39
N ALA A 92 12.17 -1.60 -3.67
CA ALA A 92 11.65 -2.69 -4.49
C ALA A 92 12.61 -3.88 -4.43
N ASP A 93 12.09 -5.07 -4.16
CA ASP A 93 12.84 -6.32 -4.25
C ASP A 93 12.16 -7.33 -5.19
N SER A 94 12.55 -8.59 -5.15
CA SER A 94 11.98 -9.61 -6.03
C SER A 94 10.50 -9.94 -5.73
N ARG A 95 10.03 -9.66 -4.51
CA ARG A 95 8.66 -9.95 -4.06
C ARG A 95 7.74 -8.73 -4.22
N GLY A 96 8.22 -7.55 -3.85
CA GLY A 96 7.36 -6.38 -3.79
C GLY A 96 8.04 -5.10 -3.30
N LEU A 97 7.21 -4.15 -2.89
CA LEU A 97 7.63 -2.90 -2.26
C LEU A 97 7.79 -3.13 -0.75
N PHE A 98 9.03 -3.38 -0.32
CA PHE A 98 9.38 -3.60 1.07
C PHE A 98 9.59 -2.29 1.81
N THR A 99 9.08 -2.20 3.04
CA THR A 99 9.18 -1.01 3.88
C THR A 99 9.72 -1.35 5.27
N VAL A 100 10.57 -0.48 5.79
CA VAL A 100 11.00 -0.44 7.19
C VAL A 100 10.61 0.91 7.76
N THR A 101 9.82 0.90 8.82
CA THR A 101 9.20 2.12 9.37
C THR A 101 9.43 2.23 10.86
N GLN A 102 9.94 3.37 11.30
CA GLN A 102 9.98 3.74 12.72
C GLN A 102 8.62 4.31 13.12
N TYR A 103 7.90 3.63 13.98
CA TYR A 103 6.62 4.10 14.52
C TYR A 103 6.82 5.08 15.67
N ALA A 104 5.97 6.09 15.73
CA ALA A 104 6.04 7.15 16.74
C ALA A 104 5.72 6.64 18.16
N ALA A 105 6.35 7.25 19.17
CA ALA A 105 6.09 6.96 20.57
C ALA A 105 4.90 7.80 21.09
N THR A 106 3.70 7.46 20.67
CA THR A 106 2.46 8.12 21.08
C THR A 106 1.43 7.09 21.53
N PRO A 107 0.51 7.40 22.46
CA PRO A 107 -0.49 6.44 22.94
C PRO A 107 -1.28 5.77 21.81
N ARG A 108 -1.69 6.54 20.81
CA ARG A 108 -2.42 6.03 19.63
C ARG A 108 -1.61 5.01 18.83
N VAL A 109 -0.32 5.24 18.66
CA VAL A 109 0.56 4.34 17.93
C VAL A 109 0.91 3.12 18.79
N ASP A 110 0.94 3.25 20.13
CA ASP A 110 1.11 2.13 21.05
C ASP A 110 -0.06 1.15 20.94
N GLU A 111 -1.30 1.66 20.87
CA GLU A 111 -2.49 0.85 20.61
C GLU A 111 -2.38 0.09 19.28
N LEU A 112 -1.94 0.77 18.22
CA LEU A 112 -1.77 0.16 16.91
C LEU A 112 -0.70 -0.95 16.92
N LEU A 113 0.43 -0.72 17.60
CA LEU A 113 1.49 -1.72 17.75
C LEU A 113 0.99 -2.96 18.52
N GLU A 114 0.15 -2.77 19.53
CA GLU A 114 -0.46 -3.88 20.26
C GLU A 114 -1.39 -4.69 19.36
N LEU A 115 -2.22 -4.03 18.53
CA LEU A 115 -3.09 -4.71 17.57
C LEU A 115 -2.29 -5.50 16.51
N ILE A 116 -1.12 -5.00 16.10
CA ILE A 116 -0.21 -5.74 15.22
C ILE A 116 0.39 -6.95 15.95
N ARG A 117 0.86 -6.79 17.20
CA ARG A 117 1.44 -7.90 17.98
C ARG A 117 0.45 -9.05 18.20
N MET A 118 -0.80 -8.73 18.48
CA MET A 118 -1.83 -9.75 18.67
C MET A 118 -2.41 -10.33 17.37
N GLY A 119 -1.95 -9.85 16.21
CA GLY A 119 -2.42 -10.33 14.90
C GLY A 119 -3.80 -9.83 14.48
N ALA A 120 -4.30 -8.76 15.10
CA ALA A 120 -5.55 -8.12 14.69
C ALA A 120 -5.37 -7.22 13.46
N ILE A 121 -4.16 -6.77 13.19
CA ILE A 121 -3.77 -6.03 12.00
C ILE A 121 -2.57 -6.75 11.39
N THR A 122 -2.75 -7.28 10.18
CA THR A 122 -1.77 -8.15 9.51
C THR A 122 -1.36 -7.65 8.13
N ALA A 123 -2.04 -6.63 7.59
CA ALA A 123 -1.82 -6.14 6.24
C ALA A 123 -1.39 -4.68 6.18
N GLN A 124 -0.63 -4.34 5.14
CA GLN A 124 -0.37 -2.98 4.70
C GLN A 124 -1.11 -2.68 3.40
N SER A 125 -1.40 -1.42 3.22
CA SER A 125 -1.94 -0.85 2.00
C SER A 125 -1.06 0.30 1.55
N PHE A 126 -1.17 0.68 0.29
CA PHE A 126 -0.54 1.90 -0.22
C PHE A 126 -1.54 2.72 -1.03
N ALA A 127 -1.27 4.01 -1.14
CA ALA A 127 -2.03 4.90 -1.99
C ALA A 127 -1.13 5.77 -2.85
N GLY A 128 -1.63 6.15 -4.02
CA GLY A 128 -0.87 6.93 -4.97
C GLY A 128 -1.67 7.30 -6.20
N LYS A 129 -0.96 7.55 -7.29
CA LYS A 129 -1.54 7.80 -8.60
C LYS A 129 -0.94 6.82 -9.61
N PHE A 130 -1.77 6.21 -10.44
CA PHE A 130 -1.29 5.52 -11.61
C PHE A 130 -0.79 6.53 -12.65
N VAL A 131 0.47 6.44 -12.98
CA VAL A 131 1.13 7.31 -13.96
C VAL A 131 1.12 6.64 -15.33
N ALA A 132 1.40 5.33 -15.38
CA ALA A 132 1.36 4.56 -16.61
C ALA A 132 0.84 3.13 -16.36
N SER A 133 0.16 2.60 -17.36
CA SER A 133 -0.40 1.23 -17.35
C SER A 133 -0.41 0.65 -18.76
N THR A 134 -0.40 -0.67 -18.83
CA THR A 134 -0.55 -1.41 -20.07
C THR A 134 -1.67 -2.46 -19.91
N PRO A 135 -2.75 -2.44 -20.70
CA PRO A 135 -3.08 -1.44 -21.72
C PRO A 135 -3.38 -0.08 -21.13
N ASP A 136 -3.08 0.98 -21.89
CA ASP A 136 -3.37 2.38 -21.52
C ASP A 136 -4.77 2.74 -22.01
N ARG A 137 -5.75 2.60 -21.11
CA ARG A 137 -7.15 2.99 -21.37
C ARG A 137 -7.88 3.33 -20.06
N THR A 138 -8.93 4.11 -20.17
CA THR A 138 -9.68 4.64 -19.02
C THR A 138 -10.69 3.64 -18.43
N ARG A 139 -11.09 2.61 -19.19
CA ARG A 139 -12.01 1.57 -18.74
C ARG A 139 -11.54 0.20 -19.17
N PHE A 140 -11.70 -0.77 -18.30
CA PHE A 140 -11.37 -2.17 -18.46
C PHE A 140 -12.59 -3.03 -18.15
N SER A 141 -12.89 -3.99 -18.98
CA SER A 141 -14.02 -4.90 -18.84
C SER A 141 -13.63 -6.29 -19.34
N PRO A 142 -14.40 -7.31 -18.99
CA PRO A 142 -14.24 -8.61 -19.62
C PRO A 142 -14.30 -8.50 -21.13
N ASP A 143 -13.56 -9.34 -21.84
CA ASP A 143 -13.69 -9.49 -23.28
C ASP A 143 -15.01 -10.22 -23.62
N THR A 144 -15.27 -10.44 -24.91
CA THR A 144 -16.49 -11.12 -25.39
C THR A 144 -16.56 -12.58 -24.94
N SER A 145 -15.46 -13.21 -24.53
CA SER A 145 -15.41 -14.56 -23.96
C SER A 145 -15.64 -14.59 -22.44
N GLY A 146 -15.74 -13.41 -21.80
CA GLY A 146 -15.88 -13.28 -20.36
C GLY A 146 -14.54 -13.26 -19.61
N ASN A 147 -13.39 -13.32 -20.30
CA ASN A 147 -12.08 -13.20 -19.66
C ASN A 147 -11.79 -11.76 -19.24
N LEU A 148 -11.22 -11.61 -18.05
CA LEU A 148 -10.83 -10.29 -17.54
C LEU A 148 -9.60 -9.77 -18.27
N THR A 149 -9.62 -8.49 -18.64
CA THR A 149 -8.42 -7.79 -19.11
C THR A 149 -7.40 -7.72 -17.99
N THR A 150 -6.15 -8.09 -18.26
CA THR A 150 -5.05 -7.87 -17.32
C THR A 150 -4.42 -6.50 -17.56
N VAL A 151 -4.46 -5.66 -16.55
CA VAL A 151 -3.87 -4.31 -16.55
C VAL A 151 -2.58 -4.37 -15.73
N THR A 152 -1.45 -4.09 -16.36
CA THR A 152 -0.18 -3.96 -15.66
C THR A 152 0.09 -2.50 -15.36
N ARG A 153 0.22 -2.13 -14.08
CA ARG A 153 0.65 -0.81 -13.64
C ARG A 153 2.15 -0.73 -13.76
N THR A 154 2.64 0.12 -14.67
CA THR A 154 4.06 0.22 -15.02
C THR A 154 4.75 1.41 -14.39
N ALA A 155 3.99 2.45 -13.97
CA ALA A 155 4.50 3.56 -13.18
C ALA A 155 3.44 4.04 -12.18
N ILE A 156 3.86 4.20 -10.92
CA ILE A 156 3.03 4.61 -9.79
C ILE A 156 3.75 5.75 -9.05
N ASP A 157 3.05 6.87 -8.85
CA ASP A 157 3.47 7.92 -7.94
C ASP A 157 2.95 7.59 -6.54
N LEU A 158 3.80 6.99 -5.69
CA LEU A 158 3.48 6.59 -4.33
C LEU A 158 3.34 7.82 -3.43
N THR A 159 2.22 8.00 -2.78
CA THR A 159 1.99 9.13 -1.86
C THR A 159 2.06 8.74 -0.40
N GLU A 160 1.65 7.53 -0.06
CA GLU A 160 1.66 7.04 1.32
C GLU A 160 1.46 5.52 1.38
N TYR A 161 1.77 4.94 2.52
CA TYR A 161 1.46 3.56 2.86
C TYR A 161 1.19 3.43 4.37
N GLY A 162 0.73 2.28 4.79
CA GLY A 162 0.58 1.96 6.20
C GLY A 162 -0.36 0.79 6.49
N PRO A 163 -0.46 0.41 7.76
CA PRO A 163 -1.32 -0.70 8.17
C PRO A 163 -2.78 -0.35 7.98
N THR A 164 -3.57 -1.36 7.62
CA THR A 164 -5.01 -1.24 7.42
C THR A 164 -5.75 -2.31 8.22
N PRO A 165 -6.98 -2.05 8.68
CA PRO A 165 -7.86 -3.10 9.16
C PRO A 165 -8.15 -4.06 7.99
N ASN A 166 -8.24 -5.35 8.28
CA ASN A 166 -8.60 -6.41 7.31
C ASN A 166 -10.09 -6.39 7.02
#